data_d0720784fc4b976b15329c3b3b7c8e6b
#
_entry.id   d0720784fc4b976b15329c3b3b7c8e6b
#
_cell.length_a   1.000
_cell.length_b   1.000
_cell.length_c   1.000
_cell.angle_alpha   90.00
_cell.angle_beta   90.00
_cell.angle_gamma   90.00
#
_symmetry.space_group_name_H-M   'P 1'
#
loop_
_entity.id
_entity.type
_entity.pdbx_description
1 polymer ?
#
loop_
_entity_poly.entity_id
_entity_poly.type
_entity_poly.pdbx_seq_one_letter_code
_entity_poly.pdbx_strand_id
1 'polypeptide(L)'
;DADADTSITADTDDQVDIRVGGTDVATLTNSNLVLKGTTPTVTIGDAGAEDAKIVFDGNAQDYHIGLDDSADTLVIGKGSALGTTTSMSFDANGIITKPLQPCFFVYKSSSQDVDTTNTTDITFDTERFDLNSDFGSNVFTAPVTGKYHFSASVGYVNAQAGGNIMVYFQVSNAEILAHRKDAGSDDSVYGTGQISVVIDMDASDTCKLQIDTNTDGDYAVESAVYRTYFSGYLVA
;
A
#
# COMPACT_ATOMS: atom_id res chain seq x y z
N ASP A 1 -24.01 28.75 40.28
CA ASP A 1 -23.28 28.29 41.44
C ASP A 1 -23.21 29.41 42.49
N ALA A 2 -22.74 29.14 43.73
CA ALA A 2 -22.83 30.03 44.85
C ALA A 2 -21.82 31.17 44.80
N ASP A 3 -20.72 31.06 44.10
CA ASP A 3 -19.65 32.05 43.95
C ASP A 3 -19.61 32.72 42.56
N ALA A 4 -20.54 32.34 41.66
CA ALA A 4 -20.73 32.89 40.33
C ALA A 4 -19.49 32.76 39.39
N ASP A 5 -18.62 31.77 39.62
CA ASP A 5 -17.44 31.53 38.82
C ASP A 5 -17.63 30.50 37.70
N THR A 6 -18.80 29.85 37.64
CA THR A 6 -19.20 28.94 36.60
C THR A 6 -20.42 29.48 35.82
N SER A 7 -20.29 29.67 34.52
CA SER A 7 -21.35 30.26 33.68
C SER A 7 -21.26 29.81 32.23
N ILE A 8 -22.38 29.96 31.53
CA ILE A 8 -22.42 29.99 30.06
C ILE A 8 -22.91 31.37 29.68
N THR A 9 -22.09 32.15 28.96
CA THR A 9 -22.37 33.53 28.61
C THR A 9 -22.30 33.76 27.09
N ALA A 10 -23.04 34.73 26.63
CA ALA A 10 -23.00 35.22 25.24
C ALA A 10 -22.85 36.75 25.32
N ASP A 11 -21.80 37.19 26.01
CA ASP A 11 -21.48 38.61 26.25
C ASP A 11 -20.66 39.26 25.12
N THR A 12 -20.14 38.43 24.20
CA THR A 12 -19.51 38.86 22.96
C THR A 12 -20.41 38.47 21.81
N ASP A 13 -20.59 39.35 20.82
CA ASP A 13 -21.42 39.10 19.65
C ASP A 13 -20.90 37.87 18.87
N ASP A 14 -21.82 37.00 18.48
CA ASP A 14 -21.55 35.73 17.75
C ASP A 14 -20.64 34.72 18.52
N GLN A 15 -20.54 34.81 19.84
CA GLN A 15 -19.73 33.94 20.70
C GLN A 15 -20.49 33.44 21.90
N VAL A 16 -20.29 32.17 22.28
CA VAL A 16 -20.71 31.59 23.56
C VAL A 16 -19.48 31.12 24.31
N ASP A 17 -19.29 31.62 25.55
CA ASP A 17 -18.22 31.18 26.44
C ASP A 17 -18.75 30.29 27.54
N ILE A 18 -18.01 29.21 27.82
CA ILE A 18 -18.20 28.32 28.96
C ILE A 18 -17.08 28.62 29.93
N ARG A 19 -17.43 29.08 31.15
CA ARG A 19 -16.50 29.45 32.23
C ARG A 19 -16.64 28.48 33.38
N VAL A 20 -15.50 28.07 33.91
CA VAL A 20 -15.40 27.27 35.13
C VAL A 20 -14.27 27.82 36.00
N GLY A 21 -14.52 28.06 37.32
CA GLY A 21 -13.52 28.61 38.21
C GLY A 21 -13.01 29.99 37.78
N GLY A 22 -13.91 30.85 37.30
CA GLY A 22 -13.56 32.20 36.83
C GLY A 22 -12.79 32.28 35.50
N THR A 23 -12.54 31.18 34.83
CA THR A 23 -11.77 31.13 33.56
C THR A 23 -12.59 30.50 32.45
N ASP A 24 -12.53 31.05 31.22
CA ASP A 24 -13.15 30.44 30.08
C ASP A 24 -12.42 29.13 29.70
N VAL A 25 -13.15 28.02 29.75
CA VAL A 25 -12.63 26.67 29.40
C VAL A 25 -13.00 26.24 28.00
N ALA A 26 -14.07 26.79 27.43
CA ALA A 26 -14.44 26.58 26.04
C ALA A 26 -15.09 27.84 25.46
N THR A 27 -14.89 28.06 24.18
CA THR A 27 -15.51 29.11 23.39
C THR A 27 -16.08 28.49 22.10
N LEU A 28 -17.35 28.78 21.80
CA LEU A 28 -18.01 28.44 20.55
C LEU A 28 -18.26 29.71 19.75
N THR A 29 -17.92 29.65 18.47
CA THR A 29 -18.26 30.67 17.47
C THR A 29 -18.99 30.00 16.31
N ASN A 30 -19.37 30.74 15.28
CA ASN A 30 -20.04 30.20 14.10
C ASN A 30 -19.25 29.06 13.38
N SER A 31 -17.94 28.94 13.62
CA SER A 31 -17.08 27.97 12.90
C SER A 31 -16.12 27.20 13.78
N ASN A 32 -16.01 27.54 15.09
CA ASN A 32 -15.01 26.94 15.97
C ASN A 32 -15.58 26.53 17.32
N LEU A 33 -15.14 25.38 17.82
CA LEU A 33 -15.11 25.05 19.25
C LEU A 33 -13.66 25.10 19.73
N VAL A 34 -13.33 26.02 20.62
CA VAL A 34 -11.99 26.16 21.21
C VAL A 34 -12.04 25.70 22.66
N LEU A 35 -11.25 24.68 23.01
CA LEU A 35 -11.00 24.27 24.39
C LEU A 35 -9.74 25.00 24.90
N LYS A 36 -9.86 25.66 26.05
CA LYS A 36 -8.79 26.52 26.63
C LYS A 36 -8.21 25.83 27.86
N GLY A 37 -6.97 26.14 28.18
CA GLY A 37 -6.26 25.62 29.35
C GLY A 37 -4.84 25.17 29.04
N THR A 38 -4.11 24.74 30.07
CA THR A 38 -2.72 24.29 29.92
C THR A 38 -2.61 22.94 29.27
N THR A 39 -3.59 22.03 29.50
CA THR A 39 -3.67 20.69 28.96
C THR A 39 -5.13 20.33 28.61
N PRO A 40 -5.72 21.01 27.61
CA PRO A 40 -7.11 20.74 27.25
C PRO A 40 -7.25 19.30 26.70
N THR A 41 -8.29 18.58 27.13
CA THR A 41 -8.52 17.19 26.77
C THR A 41 -9.97 17.03 26.32
N VAL A 42 -10.17 16.28 25.24
CA VAL A 42 -11.47 15.74 24.83
C VAL A 42 -11.45 14.24 25.11
N THR A 43 -12.31 13.79 26.03
CA THR A 43 -12.51 12.36 26.28
C THR A 43 -13.78 11.91 25.54
N ILE A 44 -13.65 10.88 24.71
CA ILE A 44 -14.75 10.27 23.98
C ILE A 44 -14.83 8.81 24.42
N GLY A 45 -15.97 8.42 24.98
CA GLY A 45 -16.18 7.12 25.62
C GLY A 45 -16.10 7.21 27.16
N ASP A 46 -16.55 6.16 27.83
CA ASP A 46 -16.63 6.05 29.29
C ASP A 46 -15.87 4.84 29.87
N ALA A 47 -14.95 4.30 29.07
CA ALA A 47 -14.17 3.07 29.35
C ALA A 47 -15.04 1.78 29.35
N GLY A 48 -16.21 1.80 28.76
CA GLY A 48 -17.00 0.62 28.45
C GLY A 48 -16.50 -0.10 27.20
N ALA A 49 -17.12 -1.24 26.90
CA ALA A 49 -16.82 -2.05 25.69
C ALA A 49 -17.58 -1.52 24.46
N GLU A 50 -17.40 -0.25 24.14
CA GLU A 50 -17.99 0.39 22.98
C GLU A 50 -16.96 1.10 22.11
N ASP A 51 -17.24 1.15 20.82
CA ASP A 51 -16.47 1.94 19.86
C ASP A 51 -16.64 3.44 20.14
N ALA A 52 -15.55 4.17 20.07
CA ALA A 52 -15.54 5.63 20.23
C ALA A 52 -14.85 6.29 19.03
N LYS A 53 -15.46 7.32 18.41
CA LYS A 53 -14.91 7.93 17.19
C LYS A 53 -15.25 9.39 17.02
N ILE A 54 -14.45 10.04 16.18
CA ILE A 54 -14.74 11.33 15.52
C ILE A 54 -14.99 11.03 14.04
N VAL A 55 -16.07 11.57 13.49
CA VAL A 55 -16.38 11.48 12.05
C VAL A 55 -16.18 12.85 11.43
N PHE A 56 -15.47 12.86 10.32
CA PHE A 56 -15.36 14.00 9.39
C PHE A 56 -16.39 13.76 8.29
N ASP A 57 -17.55 14.41 8.44
CA ASP A 57 -18.71 14.28 7.55
C ASP A 57 -18.50 15.14 6.30
N GLY A 58 -18.10 14.51 5.21
CA GLY A 58 -17.78 15.15 3.95
C GLY A 58 -18.90 14.97 2.91
N ASN A 59 -19.11 15.95 2.04
CA ASN A 59 -20.15 15.86 1.01
C ASN A 59 -19.97 14.66 0.04
N ALA A 60 -18.73 14.31 -0.30
CA ALA A 60 -18.43 13.21 -1.23
C ALA A 60 -17.99 11.94 -0.50
N GLN A 61 -17.29 12.07 0.61
CA GLN A 61 -16.71 10.96 1.35
C GLN A 61 -16.47 11.33 2.81
N ASP A 62 -16.96 10.50 3.72
CA ASP A 62 -16.68 10.60 5.13
C ASP A 62 -15.35 9.94 5.48
N TYR A 63 -14.74 10.42 6.54
CA TYR A 63 -13.60 9.80 7.19
C TYR A 63 -13.82 9.75 8.69
N HIS A 64 -13.17 8.81 9.35
CA HIS A 64 -13.22 8.70 10.81
C HIS A 64 -11.83 8.44 11.41
N ILE A 65 -11.70 8.81 12.67
CA ILE A 65 -10.65 8.35 13.57
C ILE A 65 -11.33 7.85 14.85
N GLY A 66 -11.01 6.65 15.32
CA GLY A 66 -11.67 6.10 16.49
C GLY A 66 -11.05 4.82 17.01
N LEU A 67 -11.50 4.44 18.19
CA LEU A 67 -11.16 3.18 18.85
C LEU A 67 -12.19 2.12 18.43
N ASP A 68 -11.72 1.05 17.81
CA ASP A 68 -12.46 -0.20 17.62
C ASP A 68 -12.17 -1.07 18.84
N ASP A 69 -13.11 -1.12 19.78
CA ASP A 69 -12.96 -1.83 21.05
C ASP A 69 -12.86 -3.34 20.82
N SER A 70 -13.59 -3.86 19.86
CA SER A 70 -13.62 -5.31 19.56
C SER A 70 -12.26 -5.83 19.04
N ALA A 71 -11.47 -4.98 18.42
CA ALA A 71 -10.15 -5.28 17.87
C ALA A 71 -9.00 -4.70 18.71
N ASP A 72 -9.28 -3.95 19.77
CA ASP A 72 -8.29 -3.21 20.57
C ASP A 72 -7.38 -2.32 19.71
N THR A 73 -7.94 -1.63 18.70
CA THR A 73 -7.16 -0.85 17.75
C THR A 73 -7.64 0.60 17.61
N LEU A 74 -6.69 1.53 17.50
CA LEU A 74 -7.00 2.88 17.01
C LEU A 74 -6.99 2.85 15.47
N VAL A 75 -8.09 3.29 14.87
CA VAL A 75 -8.34 3.20 13.42
C VAL A 75 -8.48 4.58 12.81
N ILE A 76 -7.88 4.76 11.63
CA ILE A 76 -8.20 5.84 10.70
C ILE A 76 -8.77 5.18 9.45
N GLY A 77 -9.98 5.54 9.07
CA GLY A 77 -10.69 4.86 7.99
C GLY A 77 -11.57 5.77 7.14
N LYS A 78 -12.06 5.19 6.08
CA LYS A 78 -12.98 5.79 5.12
C LYS A 78 -14.41 5.37 5.46
N GLY A 79 -15.37 6.28 5.28
CA GLY A 79 -16.76 6.11 5.69
C GLY A 79 -16.99 6.54 7.15
N SER A 80 -18.22 6.40 7.60
CA SER A 80 -18.63 6.76 8.97
C SER A 80 -18.64 5.58 9.94
N ALA A 81 -18.45 4.35 9.47
CA ALA A 81 -18.46 3.13 10.29
C ALA A 81 -17.04 2.63 10.59
N LEU A 82 -16.72 2.42 11.87
CA LEU A 82 -15.44 1.82 12.28
C LEU A 82 -15.28 0.39 11.76
N GLY A 83 -14.04 -0.01 11.51
CA GLY A 83 -13.67 -1.38 11.14
C GLY A 83 -14.00 -1.82 9.71
N THR A 84 -14.81 -1.07 8.96
CA THR A 84 -15.26 -1.49 7.61
C THR A 84 -14.30 -1.15 6.49
N THR A 85 -13.63 0.01 6.55
CA THR A 85 -12.66 0.45 5.53
C THR A 85 -11.49 1.13 6.21
N THR A 86 -10.67 0.32 6.85
CA THR A 86 -9.49 0.78 7.60
C THR A 86 -8.35 1.14 6.65
N SER A 87 -7.95 2.39 6.62
CA SER A 87 -6.78 2.87 5.87
C SER A 87 -5.49 2.72 6.68
N MET A 88 -5.57 2.91 8.00
CA MET A 88 -4.47 2.75 8.94
C MET A 88 -5.01 2.30 10.29
N SER A 89 -4.31 1.37 10.95
CA SER A 89 -4.60 0.99 12.33
C SER A 89 -3.33 0.92 13.18
N PHE A 90 -3.51 1.17 14.48
CA PHE A 90 -2.51 0.99 15.52
C PHE A 90 -3.02 -0.08 16.47
N ASP A 91 -2.31 -1.19 16.60
CA ASP A 91 -2.67 -2.25 17.55
C ASP A 91 -2.29 -1.91 18.99
N ALA A 92 -2.65 -2.78 19.94
CA ALA A 92 -2.33 -2.62 21.36
C ALA A 92 -0.81 -2.56 21.67
N ASN A 93 0.04 -3.00 20.75
CA ASN A 93 1.50 -2.93 20.86
C ASN A 93 2.09 -1.69 20.16
N GLY A 94 1.26 -0.86 19.55
CA GLY A 94 1.67 0.31 18.78
C GLY A 94 2.17 -0.01 17.36
N ILE A 95 1.93 -1.23 16.85
CA ILE A 95 2.28 -1.61 15.49
C ILE A 95 1.29 -0.98 14.51
N ILE A 96 1.82 -0.36 13.46
CA ILE A 96 1.01 0.30 12.44
C ILE A 96 0.84 -0.64 11.24
N THR A 97 -0.41 -0.84 10.81
CA THR A 97 -0.74 -1.49 9.54
C THR A 97 -1.50 -0.57 8.61
N LYS A 98 -1.38 -0.82 7.30
CA LYS A 98 -2.06 -0.08 6.24
C LYS A 98 -2.68 -1.08 5.26
N PRO A 99 -3.83 -1.67 5.58
CA PRO A 99 -4.39 -2.79 4.83
C PRO A 99 -4.84 -2.42 3.40
N LEU A 100 -5.01 -1.13 3.10
CA LEU A 100 -5.35 -0.66 1.75
C LEU A 100 -4.14 -0.20 0.93
N GLN A 101 -2.91 -0.34 1.45
CA GLN A 101 -1.71 0.00 0.70
C GLN A 101 -1.43 -1.08 -0.35
N PRO A 102 -1.32 -0.74 -1.66
CA PRO A 102 -0.97 -1.72 -2.69
C PRO A 102 0.30 -2.48 -2.35
N CYS A 103 0.22 -3.80 -2.33
CA CYS A 103 1.35 -4.67 -2.05
C CYS A 103 1.03 -6.10 -2.52
N PHE A 104 1.91 -6.71 -3.31
CA PHE A 104 1.71 -8.07 -3.80
C PHE A 104 3.01 -8.88 -3.81
N PHE A 105 2.88 -10.19 -3.77
CA PHE A 105 3.93 -11.16 -4.00
C PHE A 105 3.36 -12.39 -4.73
N VAL A 106 3.90 -12.64 -5.92
CA VAL A 106 3.56 -13.78 -6.75
C VAL A 106 4.80 -14.57 -7.13
N TYR A 107 4.65 -15.85 -7.36
CA TYR A 107 5.77 -16.70 -7.77
C TYR A 107 5.31 -17.79 -8.73
N LYS A 108 6.30 -18.48 -9.29
CA LYS A 108 6.10 -19.54 -10.26
C LYS A 108 6.25 -20.90 -9.59
N SER A 109 5.22 -21.76 -9.72
CA SER A 109 5.26 -23.15 -9.21
C SER A 109 5.50 -24.18 -10.31
N SER A 110 5.35 -23.80 -11.58
CA SER A 110 5.61 -24.62 -12.76
C SER A 110 6.56 -23.92 -13.72
N SER A 111 7.38 -24.66 -14.48
CA SER A 111 8.26 -24.08 -15.51
C SER A 111 7.47 -23.50 -16.68
N GLN A 112 8.11 -22.60 -17.42
CA GLN A 112 7.55 -21.97 -18.60
C GLN A 112 8.59 -21.92 -19.70
N ASP A 113 8.25 -22.40 -20.89
CA ASP A 113 9.12 -22.26 -22.05
C ASP A 113 9.20 -20.80 -22.50
N VAL A 114 10.38 -20.40 -22.95
CA VAL A 114 10.65 -19.05 -23.47
C VAL A 114 10.61 -19.09 -24.99
N ASP A 115 9.84 -18.19 -25.58
CA ASP A 115 9.87 -17.98 -27.03
C ASP A 115 11.18 -17.28 -27.40
N THR A 116 12.04 -17.97 -28.17
CA THR A 116 13.35 -17.44 -28.57
C THR A 116 13.31 -16.48 -29.75
N THR A 117 12.13 -16.31 -30.37
CA THR A 117 11.91 -15.38 -31.48
C THR A 117 11.20 -14.10 -31.08
N ASN A 118 10.59 -14.09 -29.92
CA ASN A 118 9.85 -12.96 -29.38
C ASN A 118 10.04 -12.84 -27.87
N THR A 119 9.83 -11.64 -27.36
CA THR A 119 9.74 -11.41 -25.93
C THR A 119 8.64 -12.25 -25.28
N THR A 120 8.95 -12.93 -24.20
CA THR A 120 8.03 -13.77 -23.45
C THR A 120 7.58 -13.08 -22.16
N ASP A 121 6.28 -12.91 -21.98
CA ASP A 121 5.70 -12.50 -20.71
C ASP A 121 5.85 -13.63 -19.69
N ILE A 122 6.40 -13.33 -18.52
CA ILE A 122 6.54 -14.32 -17.43
C ILE A 122 5.19 -14.46 -16.74
N THR A 123 4.72 -15.71 -16.70
CA THR A 123 3.46 -16.05 -16.02
C THR A 123 3.72 -16.49 -14.58
N PHE A 124 2.86 -16.09 -13.67
CA PHE A 124 2.87 -16.47 -12.26
C PHE A 124 1.59 -17.25 -11.96
N ASP A 125 1.73 -18.44 -11.44
CA ASP A 125 0.64 -19.37 -11.18
C ASP A 125 0.32 -19.52 -9.69
N THR A 126 1.06 -18.83 -8.82
CA THR A 126 0.83 -18.84 -7.39
C THR A 126 0.98 -17.45 -6.81
N GLU A 127 -0.06 -17.02 -6.17
CA GLU A 127 -0.11 -15.80 -5.38
C GLU A 127 0.15 -16.14 -3.91
N ARG A 128 1.05 -15.43 -3.27
CA ARG A 128 1.26 -15.53 -1.83
C ARG A 128 0.41 -14.51 -1.09
N PHE A 129 0.32 -13.32 -1.61
CA PHE A 129 -0.61 -12.27 -1.21
C PHE A 129 -0.73 -11.21 -2.30
N ASP A 130 -1.88 -10.58 -2.36
CA ASP A 130 -2.19 -9.40 -3.17
C ASP A 130 -3.21 -8.55 -2.41
N LEU A 131 -2.74 -7.47 -1.79
CA LEU A 131 -3.62 -6.53 -1.10
C LEU A 131 -4.37 -5.71 -2.15
N ASN A 132 -5.69 -5.71 -2.06
CA ASN A 132 -6.64 -5.01 -2.93
C ASN A 132 -6.81 -5.58 -4.35
N SER A 133 -6.20 -6.73 -4.67
CA SER A 133 -6.32 -7.38 -5.99
C SER A 133 -5.80 -6.50 -7.13
N ASP A 134 -4.65 -5.85 -6.91
CA ASP A 134 -4.01 -4.98 -7.90
C ASP A 134 -3.13 -5.77 -8.90
N PHE A 135 -2.88 -7.07 -8.64
CA PHE A 135 -2.18 -7.98 -9.54
C PHE A 135 -3.14 -9.01 -10.12
N GLY A 136 -3.28 -9.04 -11.43
CA GLY A 136 -4.14 -10.00 -12.12
C GLY A 136 -3.65 -10.30 -13.54
N SER A 137 -3.87 -11.53 -14.03
CA SER A 137 -3.43 -11.94 -15.38
C SER A 137 -1.94 -11.67 -15.65
N ASN A 138 -1.09 -11.86 -14.65
CA ASN A 138 0.37 -11.63 -14.68
C ASN A 138 0.79 -10.16 -14.82
N VAL A 139 -0.08 -9.23 -14.52
CA VAL A 139 0.12 -7.80 -14.63
C VAL A 139 -0.28 -7.12 -13.33
N PHE A 140 0.58 -6.26 -12.80
CA PHE A 140 0.21 -5.29 -11.76
C PHE A 140 -0.40 -4.07 -12.43
N THR A 141 -1.51 -3.56 -11.88
CA THR A 141 -2.15 -2.33 -12.32
C THR A 141 -2.13 -1.32 -11.18
N ALA A 142 -1.54 -0.15 -11.39
CA ALA A 142 -1.45 0.89 -10.37
C ALA A 142 -2.84 1.44 -10.02
N PRO A 143 -3.34 1.27 -8.80
CA PRO A 143 -4.67 1.80 -8.42
C PRO A 143 -4.66 3.31 -8.20
N VAL A 144 -3.50 3.92 -7.97
CA VAL A 144 -3.31 5.36 -7.78
C VAL A 144 -2.02 5.82 -8.43
N THR A 145 -1.93 7.09 -8.80
CA THR A 145 -0.67 7.72 -9.20
C THR A 145 0.29 7.75 -8.03
N GLY A 146 1.51 7.30 -8.23
CA GLY A 146 2.51 7.24 -7.16
C GLY A 146 3.83 6.60 -7.58
N LYS A 147 4.71 6.40 -6.59
CA LYS A 147 5.99 5.72 -6.76
C LYS A 147 5.87 4.30 -6.25
N TYR A 148 6.14 3.34 -7.12
CA TYR A 148 6.05 1.92 -6.82
C TYR A 148 7.45 1.29 -6.81
N HIS A 149 7.74 0.54 -5.78
CA HIS A 149 8.92 -0.32 -5.75
C HIS A 149 8.54 -1.70 -6.28
N PHE A 150 9.30 -2.19 -7.26
CA PHE A 150 9.20 -3.55 -7.77
C PHE A 150 10.50 -4.30 -7.55
N SER A 151 10.38 -5.58 -7.23
CA SER A 151 11.49 -6.51 -7.13
C SER A 151 11.13 -7.85 -7.76
N ALA A 152 12.02 -8.38 -8.56
CA ALA A 152 11.81 -9.66 -9.21
C ALA A 152 13.11 -10.48 -9.25
N SER A 153 12.93 -11.78 -9.29
CA SER A 153 13.96 -12.76 -9.62
C SER A 153 13.41 -13.70 -10.68
N VAL A 154 14.20 -14.01 -11.68
CA VAL A 154 13.86 -14.94 -12.75
C VAL A 154 14.98 -15.96 -12.88
N GLY A 155 14.72 -17.18 -12.42
CA GLY A 155 15.57 -18.32 -12.68
C GLY A 155 15.33 -18.81 -14.11
N TYR A 156 16.39 -19.15 -14.81
CA TYR A 156 16.31 -19.72 -16.16
C TYR A 156 17.29 -20.87 -16.34
N VAL A 157 16.96 -21.75 -17.27
CA VAL A 157 17.74 -22.95 -17.60
C VAL A 157 17.93 -23.06 -19.11
N ASN A 158 18.90 -23.88 -19.51
CA ASN A 158 19.21 -24.22 -20.88
C ASN A 158 19.68 -23.00 -21.73
N ALA A 159 20.27 -21.99 -21.10
CA ALA A 159 20.83 -20.86 -21.82
C ALA A 159 21.94 -21.34 -22.77
N GLN A 160 21.86 -20.98 -24.05
CA GLN A 160 22.78 -21.40 -25.08
C GLN A 160 24.05 -20.57 -25.10
N ALA A 161 25.19 -21.19 -25.49
CA ALA A 161 26.47 -20.52 -25.63
C ALA A 161 26.39 -19.30 -26.57
N GLY A 162 27.00 -18.20 -26.16
CA GLY A 162 27.02 -16.95 -26.93
C GLY A 162 25.72 -16.16 -26.93
N GLY A 163 24.67 -16.70 -26.29
CA GLY A 163 23.40 -16.00 -26.11
C GLY A 163 23.45 -14.93 -25.02
N ASN A 164 22.52 -14.03 -25.07
CA ASN A 164 22.23 -13.18 -23.92
C ASN A 164 20.76 -13.33 -23.49
N ILE A 165 20.55 -13.18 -22.19
CA ILE A 165 19.26 -13.21 -21.56
C ILE A 165 19.00 -11.85 -20.95
N MET A 166 17.87 -11.29 -21.27
CA MET A 166 17.39 -10.03 -20.76
C MET A 166 16.13 -10.24 -19.95
N VAL A 167 16.11 -9.77 -18.70
CA VAL A 167 14.92 -9.72 -17.84
C VAL A 167 14.61 -8.27 -17.58
N TYR A 168 13.38 -7.87 -17.79
CA TYR A 168 12.98 -6.48 -17.64
C TYR A 168 11.51 -6.31 -17.23
N PHE A 169 11.22 -5.17 -16.64
CA PHE A 169 9.85 -4.71 -16.46
C PHE A 169 9.36 -3.99 -17.71
N GLN A 170 8.18 -4.32 -18.15
CA GLN A 170 7.43 -3.48 -19.07
C GLN A 170 6.40 -2.70 -18.27
N VAL A 171 6.54 -1.37 -18.28
CA VAL A 171 5.63 -0.44 -17.60
C VAL A 171 4.81 0.29 -18.65
N SER A 172 3.51 -0.01 -18.72
CA SER A 172 2.62 0.47 -19.78
C SER A 172 3.24 0.29 -21.16
N ASN A 173 3.75 1.32 -21.81
CA ASN A 173 4.37 1.26 -23.12
C ASN A 173 5.90 1.44 -23.10
N ALA A 174 6.52 1.46 -21.91
CA ALA A 174 7.97 1.65 -21.76
C ALA A 174 8.64 0.39 -21.20
N GLU A 175 9.70 -0.05 -21.81
CA GLU A 175 10.57 -1.11 -21.29
C GLU A 175 11.61 -0.50 -20.35
N ILE A 176 11.72 -1.08 -19.14
CA ILE A 176 12.77 -0.77 -18.20
C ILE A 176 13.72 -1.97 -18.15
N LEU A 177 14.79 -1.91 -18.88
CA LEU A 177 15.80 -2.97 -18.89
C LEU A 177 16.51 -2.97 -17.54
N ALA A 178 16.48 -4.11 -16.89
CA ALA A 178 17.02 -4.22 -15.56
C ALA A 178 18.15 -5.22 -15.43
N HIS A 179 18.16 -6.31 -16.18
CA HIS A 179 19.21 -7.33 -16.10
C HIS A 179 19.50 -7.90 -17.48
N ARG A 180 20.78 -7.86 -17.85
CA ARG A 180 21.31 -8.57 -19.02
C ARG A 180 22.45 -9.47 -18.59
N LYS A 181 22.44 -10.71 -19.04
CA LYS A 181 23.53 -11.65 -18.83
C LYS A 181 23.87 -12.34 -20.13
N ASP A 182 25.17 -12.40 -20.44
CA ASP A 182 25.70 -13.22 -21.52
C ASP A 182 25.88 -14.66 -21.00
N ALA A 183 25.41 -15.65 -21.76
CA ALA A 183 25.42 -17.06 -21.37
C ALA A 183 26.84 -17.70 -21.42
N GLY A 184 27.85 -16.96 -21.85
CA GLY A 184 29.21 -17.47 -21.93
C GLY A 184 29.43 -18.45 -23.08
N SER A 185 30.38 -19.40 -22.91
CA SER A 185 30.76 -20.38 -23.94
C SER A 185 30.13 -21.75 -23.74
N ASP A 186 29.36 -21.95 -22.68
CA ASP A 186 28.81 -23.25 -22.32
C ASP A 186 27.31 -23.32 -22.64
N ASP A 187 26.84 -24.42 -23.20
CA ASP A 187 25.44 -24.74 -23.36
C ASP A 187 24.83 -25.24 -22.05
N SER A 188 23.51 -25.12 -21.91
CA SER A 188 22.75 -25.56 -20.73
C SER A 188 23.08 -24.82 -19.43
N VAL A 189 23.36 -23.53 -19.53
CA VAL A 189 23.65 -22.68 -18.37
C VAL A 189 22.37 -22.41 -17.55
N TYR A 190 22.53 -22.61 -16.25
CA TYR A 190 21.55 -22.14 -15.25
C TYR A 190 21.90 -20.73 -14.82
N GLY A 191 20.91 -19.89 -14.64
CA GLY A 191 21.16 -18.53 -14.18
C GLY A 191 19.97 -17.92 -13.50
N THR A 192 20.21 -16.72 -12.97
CA THR A 192 19.16 -15.93 -12.33
C THR A 192 19.36 -14.47 -12.71
N GLY A 193 18.31 -13.85 -13.25
CA GLY A 193 18.19 -12.41 -13.42
C GLY A 193 17.49 -11.81 -12.21
N GLN A 194 18.06 -10.79 -11.60
CA GLN A 194 17.45 -10.08 -10.48
C GLN A 194 17.32 -8.60 -10.81
N ILE A 195 16.23 -8.01 -10.36
CA ILE A 195 15.83 -6.67 -10.74
C ILE A 195 15.11 -6.02 -9.57
N SER A 196 15.48 -4.78 -9.24
CA SER A 196 14.81 -3.98 -8.22
C SER A 196 14.86 -2.52 -8.63
N VAL A 197 13.71 -1.84 -8.62
CA VAL A 197 13.60 -0.47 -9.11
C VAL A 197 12.41 0.24 -8.45
N VAL A 198 12.50 1.55 -8.34
CA VAL A 198 11.37 2.43 -8.03
C VAL A 198 10.94 3.15 -9.30
N ILE A 199 9.66 3.10 -9.61
CA ILE A 199 9.07 3.61 -10.86
C ILE A 199 7.93 4.56 -10.52
N ASP A 200 7.86 5.68 -11.23
CA ASP A 200 6.66 6.54 -11.25
C ASP A 200 5.60 5.89 -12.14
N MET A 201 4.39 5.75 -11.64
CA MET A 201 3.25 5.23 -12.38
C MET A 201 2.03 6.13 -12.17
N ASP A 202 1.30 6.40 -13.23
CA ASP A 202 -0.02 6.99 -13.12
C ASP A 202 -1.08 5.94 -12.77
N ALA A 203 -2.21 6.38 -12.23
CA ALA A 203 -3.33 5.46 -12.00
C ALA A 203 -3.73 4.77 -13.30
N SER A 204 -3.88 3.44 -13.24
CA SER A 204 -4.15 2.53 -14.36
C SER A 204 -2.92 2.18 -15.23
N ASP A 205 -1.74 2.70 -14.94
CA ASP A 205 -0.53 2.18 -15.53
C ASP A 205 -0.31 0.73 -15.11
N THR A 206 0.32 -0.05 -15.99
CA THR A 206 0.57 -1.48 -15.77
C THR A 206 2.05 -1.78 -15.67
N CYS A 207 2.39 -2.82 -14.89
CA CYS A 207 3.75 -3.36 -14.83
C CYS A 207 3.72 -4.88 -14.93
N LYS A 208 4.48 -5.44 -15.87
CA LYS A 208 4.67 -6.88 -16.02
C LYS A 208 6.14 -7.23 -16.18
N LEU A 209 6.47 -8.48 -15.90
CA LEU A 209 7.82 -9.00 -16.02
C LEU A 209 7.97 -9.76 -17.33
N GLN A 210 9.06 -9.50 -18.06
CA GLN A 210 9.34 -10.12 -19.35
C GLN A 210 10.75 -10.70 -19.39
N ILE A 211 10.92 -11.72 -20.23
CA ILE A 211 12.22 -12.30 -20.57
C ILE A 211 12.39 -12.32 -22.08
N ASP A 212 13.60 -12.04 -22.54
CA ASP A 212 13.99 -12.10 -23.92
C ASP A 212 15.35 -12.76 -24.08
N THR A 213 15.60 -13.38 -25.22
CA THR A 213 16.87 -13.99 -25.58
C THR A 213 17.14 -13.78 -27.07
N ASN A 214 18.42 -13.68 -27.43
CA ASN A 214 18.83 -13.45 -28.83
C ASN A 214 19.39 -14.70 -29.52
N THR A 215 19.20 -15.89 -28.94
CA THR A 215 19.65 -17.16 -29.52
C THR A 215 18.54 -18.20 -29.47
N ASP A 216 18.49 -19.05 -30.49
CA ASP A 216 17.61 -20.20 -30.50
C ASP A 216 18.06 -21.24 -29.45
N GLY A 217 17.11 -21.95 -28.87
CA GLY A 217 17.36 -22.98 -27.87
C GLY A 217 16.12 -23.31 -27.03
N ASP A 218 16.22 -24.33 -26.20
CA ASP A 218 15.15 -24.78 -25.31
C ASP A 218 15.17 -24.06 -23.96
N TYR A 219 15.11 -22.72 -24.00
CA TYR A 219 15.10 -21.91 -22.79
C TYR A 219 13.82 -22.11 -21.99
N ALA A 220 13.96 -22.20 -20.69
CA ALA A 220 12.81 -22.20 -19.80
C ALA A 220 13.03 -21.33 -18.57
N VAL A 221 11.97 -20.67 -18.12
CA VAL A 221 11.89 -20.04 -16.81
C VAL A 221 11.63 -21.11 -15.76
N GLU A 222 12.48 -21.13 -14.73
CA GLU A 222 12.38 -22.11 -13.66
C GLU A 222 11.23 -21.83 -12.70
N SER A 223 10.66 -22.91 -12.19
CA SER A 223 9.72 -22.87 -11.09
C SER A 223 10.45 -22.77 -9.74
N ALA A 224 9.77 -22.39 -8.72
CA ALA A 224 10.02 -22.30 -7.30
C ALA A 224 10.11 -20.87 -6.78
N VAL A 225 9.52 -20.65 -5.62
CA VAL A 225 9.42 -19.34 -4.98
C VAL A 225 10.76 -18.63 -4.74
N TYR A 226 11.84 -19.38 -4.56
CA TYR A 226 13.18 -18.83 -4.35
C TYR A 226 13.95 -18.56 -5.65
N ARG A 227 13.38 -18.92 -6.81
CA ARG A 227 14.00 -18.72 -8.13
C ARG A 227 13.27 -17.70 -8.97
N THR A 228 11.93 -17.82 -9.09
CA THR A 228 11.14 -16.95 -9.95
C THR A 228 9.98 -16.39 -9.17
N TYR A 229 10.05 -15.10 -8.90
CA TYR A 229 9.02 -14.32 -8.20
C TYR A 229 8.96 -12.89 -8.70
N PHE A 230 7.85 -12.26 -8.45
CA PHE A 230 7.62 -10.83 -8.66
C PHE A 230 6.86 -10.27 -7.48
N SER A 231 7.31 -9.13 -6.99
CA SER A 231 6.69 -8.42 -5.88
C SER A 231 6.73 -6.93 -6.10
N GLY A 232 5.80 -6.22 -5.50
CA GLY A 232 5.78 -4.77 -5.54
C GLY A 232 4.92 -4.16 -4.45
N TYR A 233 5.15 -2.87 -4.19
CA TYR A 233 4.36 -2.09 -3.24
C TYR A 233 4.46 -0.60 -3.54
N LEU A 234 3.43 0.15 -3.11
CA LEU A 234 3.41 1.61 -3.17
C LEU A 234 4.37 2.20 -2.12
N VAL A 235 5.28 3.05 -2.57
CA VAL A 235 6.27 3.76 -1.71
C VAL A 235 5.70 5.10 -1.24
N ALA A 236 5.17 5.93 -2.18
CA ALA A 236 4.67 7.28 -1.93
C ALA A 236 3.66 7.71 -3.01
#